data_5be94286446d79a58825e29fca27d6bb
#
_entry.id   5be94286446d79a58825e29fca27d6bb
#
_cell.length_a   1.000
_cell.length_b   1.000
_cell.length_c   1.000
_cell.angle_alpha   90.00
_cell.angle_beta   90.00
_cell.angle_gamma   90.00
#
_symmetry.space_group_name_H-M   'P 1'
#
loop_
_entity.id
_entity.type
_entity.pdbx_description
1 polymer ?
#
loop_
_entity_poly.entity_id
_entity_poly.type
_entity_poly.pdbx_seq_one_letter_code
_entity_poly.pdbx_strand_id
1 'polypeptide(L)'
;MAGSKFNMRVDELRAGVYALQAFAGFEYGKFNQANARDVSVNIYREYKNKLPVSWAKRCEHWYTEFERVEAGAEAWRRGDLETYGRLSFESGWSSIHNWESGAPEQIRLYEIMRETDGIYGGRFSGAGFKGCCMALIDPEKADFIAERVEREYLTAYPEMKGKYSFHLCASANGIANQK
;
A
#
# COMPACT_ATOMS: atom_id res chain seq x y z
N MET A 1 -14.78 10.76 11.17
CA MET A 1 -14.50 11.37 9.85
C MET A 1 -13.51 10.58 8.98
N ALA A 2 -12.55 9.84 9.53
CA ALA A 2 -11.65 8.97 8.73
C ALA A 2 -12.42 7.83 8.03
N GLY A 3 -13.44 7.25 8.65
CA GLY A 3 -14.25 6.19 8.05
C GLY A 3 -15.02 6.59 6.79
N SER A 4 -15.44 7.86 6.66
CA SER A 4 -16.16 8.33 5.48
C SER A 4 -15.27 8.39 4.23
N LYS A 5 -14.00 8.80 4.38
CA LYS A 5 -13.06 8.85 3.24
C LYS A 5 -12.66 7.45 2.76
N PHE A 6 -12.47 6.50 3.66
CA PHE A 6 -12.18 5.12 3.31
C PHE A 6 -13.35 4.47 2.57
N ASN A 7 -14.57 4.59 3.10
CA ASN A 7 -15.77 4.02 2.48
C ASN A 7 -16.02 4.59 1.07
N MET A 8 -15.81 5.90 0.88
CA MET A 8 -15.91 6.53 -0.45
C MET A 8 -14.98 5.85 -1.46
N ARG A 9 -13.74 5.51 -1.09
CA ARG A 9 -12.80 4.82 -2.00
C ARG A 9 -13.22 3.40 -2.32
N VAL A 10 -13.79 2.70 -1.35
CA VAL A 10 -14.39 1.38 -1.57
C VAL A 10 -15.57 1.47 -2.54
N ASP A 11 -16.41 2.50 -2.41
CA ASP A 11 -17.54 2.71 -3.30
C ASP A 11 -17.09 3.13 -4.71
N GLU A 12 -16.04 3.97 -4.83
CA GLU A 12 -15.42 4.31 -6.11
C GLU A 12 -14.83 3.08 -6.81
N LEU A 13 -14.15 2.18 -6.07
CA LEU A 13 -13.67 0.90 -6.61
C LEU A 13 -14.85 0.05 -7.10
N ARG A 14 -15.89 -0.09 -6.28
CA ARG A 14 -17.08 -0.89 -6.63
C ARG A 14 -17.77 -0.34 -7.87
N ALA A 15 -17.89 0.99 -7.98
CA ALA A 15 -18.45 1.64 -9.16
C ALA A 15 -17.61 1.40 -10.41
N GLY A 16 -16.29 1.48 -10.30
CA GLY A 16 -15.36 1.15 -11.39
C GLY A 16 -15.50 -0.31 -11.84
N VAL A 17 -15.54 -1.24 -10.91
CA VAL A 17 -15.73 -2.67 -11.20
C VAL A 17 -17.07 -2.93 -11.89
N TYR A 18 -18.15 -2.33 -11.39
CA TYR A 18 -19.48 -2.45 -12.00
C TYR A 18 -19.52 -1.91 -13.42
N ALA A 19 -18.84 -0.78 -13.67
CA ALA A 19 -18.70 -0.23 -15.03
C ALA A 19 -17.87 -1.15 -15.94
N LEU A 20 -16.79 -1.76 -15.45
CA LEU A 20 -16.00 -2.73 -16.20
C LEU A 20 -16.81 -3.96 -16.58
N GLN A 21 -17.64 -4.48 -15.69
CA GLN A 21 -18.57 -5.59 -15.99
C GLN A 21 -19.55 -5.20 -17.10
N ALA A 22 -20.12 -3.99 -17.04
CA ALA A 22 -21.02 -3.48 -18.07
C ALA A 22 -20.33 -3.33 -19.42
N PHE A 23 -19.12 -2.79 -19.46
CA PHE A 23 -18.33 -2.64 -20.71
C PHE A 23 -17.95 -3.98 -21.33
N ALA A 24 -17.74 -5.01 -20.51
CA ALA A 24 -17.45 -6.37 -20.95
C ALA A 24 -18.70 -7.19 -21.33
N GLY A 25 -19.90 -6.59 -21.23
CA GLY A 25 -21.15 -7.25 -21.59
C GLY A 25 -21.64 -8.29 -20.56
N PHE A 26 -21.23 -8.17 -19.31
CA PHE A 26 -21.75 -9.02 -18.24
C PHE A 26 -23.22 -8.69 -17.99
N GLU A 27 -24.01 -9.70 -17.55
CA GLU A 27 -25.35 -9.43 -17.06
C GLU A 27 -25.32 -8.50 -15.86
N TYR A 28 -26.26 -7.56 -15.79
CA TYR A 28 -26.36 -6.59 -14.70
C TYR A 28 -26.77 -7.31 -13.40
N GLY A 29 -25.79 -7.49 -12.53
CA GLY A 29 -26.03 -7.93 -11.14
C GLY A 29 -26.37 -6.75 -10.23
N LYS A 30 -26.50 -7.03 -8.94
CA LYS A 30 -26.70 -5.99 -7.93
C LYS A 30 -25.39 -5.22 -7.70
N PHE A 31 -25.44 -3.89 -7.77
CA PHE A 31 -24.28 -3.02 -7.57
C PHE A 31 -23.50 -3.33 -6.28
N ASN A 32 -24.18 -3.59 -5.18
CA ASN A 32 -23.54 -3.91 -3.90
C ASN A 32 -22.86 -5.29 -3.85
N GLN A 33 -23.06 -6.12 -4.87
CA GLN A 33 -22.41 -7.42 -5.03
C GLN A 33 -21.26 -7.39 -6.03
N ALA A 34 -21.03 -6.25 -6.72
CA ALA A 34 -19.89 -6.11 -7.63
C ALA A 34 -18.57 -6.31 -6.87
N ASN A 35 -17.78 -7.31 -7.32
CA ASN A 35 -16.52 -7.67 -6.70
C ASN A 35 -15.41 -7.62 -7.76
N ALA A 36 -14.31 -6.96 -7.42
CA ALA A 36 -13.17 -6.83 -8.33
C ALA A 36 -12.52 -8.16 -8.72
N ARG A 37 -12.68 -9.21 -7.92
CA ARG A 37 -12.20 -10.57 -8.23
C ARG A 37 -12.98 -11.23 -9.37
N ASP A 38 -14.21 -10.78 -9.63
CA ASP A 38 -15.06 -11.34 -10.69
C ASP A 38 -14.72 -10.74 -12.08
N VAL A 39 -13.86 -9.71 -12.12
CA VAL A 39 -13.41 -9.05 -13.34
C VAL A 39 -11.92 -9.33 -13.55
N SER A 40 -11.58 -9.97 -14.67
CA SER A 40 -10.18 -10.29 -14.96
C SER A 40 -9.34 -9.03 -15.20
N VAL A 41 -8.05 -9.12 -14.94
CA VAL A 41 -7.09 -8.04 -15.22
C VAL A 41 -7.08 -7.64 -16.70
N ASN A 42 -7.38 -8.57 -17.60
CA ASN A 42 -7.47 -8.28 -19.06
C ASN A 42 -8.65 -7.35 -19.38
N ILE A 43 -9.82 -7.59 -18.79
CA ILE A 43 -10.99 -6.69 -18.91
C ILE A 43 -10.65 -5.32 -18.35
N TYR A 44 -10.01 -5.26 -17.18
CA TYR A 44 -9.57 -4.00 -16.61
C TYR A 44 -8.62 -3.25 -17.57
N ARG A 45 -7.58 -3.91 -18.10
CA ARG A 45 -6.62 -3.30 -19.01
C ARG A 45 -7.27 -2.80 -20.30
N GLU A 46 -8.25 -3.53 -20.83
CA GLU A 46 -8.98 -3.15 -22.04
C GLU A 46 -9.85 -1.91 -21.83
N TYR A 47 -10.55 -1.82 -20.70
CA TYR A 47 -11.57 -0.79 -20.49
C TYR A 47 -11.20 0.32 -19.49
N LYS A 48 -10.05 0.27 -18.84
CA LYS A 48 -9.65 1.24 -17.79
C LYS A 48 -9.72 2.71 -18.24
N ASN A 49 -9.43 2.98 -19.51
CA ASN A 49 -9.46 4.32 -20.08
C ASN A 49 -10.88 4.89 -20.28
N LYS A 50 -11.92 4.06 -20.14
CA LYS A 50 -13.32 4.48 -20.19
C LYS A 50 -13.86 4.85 -18.80
N LEU A 51 -13.12 4.55 -17.74
CA LEU A 51 -13.55 4.86 -16.38
C LEU A 51 -13.34 6.33 -16.04
N PRO A 52 -14.22 6.93 -15.21
CA PRO A 52 -13.94 8.20 -14.55
C PRO A 52 -12.61 8.14 -13.79
N VAL A 53 -11.90 9.27 -13.72
CA VAL A 53 -10.53 9.33 -13.18
C VAL A 53 -10.40 8.73 -11.79
N SER A 54 -11.32 9.05 -10.87
CA SER A 54 -11.27 8.51 -9.50
C SER A 54 -11.46 6.99 -9.48
N TRP A 55 -12.41 6.47 -10.26
CA TRP A 55 -12.67 5.02 -10.34
C TRP A 55 -11.49 4.28 -10.98
N ALA A 56 -10.92 4.86 -12.05
CA ALA A 56 -9.73 4.31 -12.71
C ALA A 56 -8.56 4.19 -11.73
N LYS A 57 -8.31 5.23 -10.90
CA LYS A 57 -7.27 5.19 -9.88
C LYS A 57 -7.51 4.07 -8.85
N ARG A 58 -8.75 3.87 -8.36
CA ARG A 58 -9.05 2.80 -7.39
C ARG A 58 -8.87 1.42 -8.01
N CYS A 59 -9.33 1.25 -9.26
CA CYS A 59 -9.11 0.02 -10.00
C CYS A 59 -7.61 -0.22 -10.26
N GLU A 60 -6.85 0.81 -10.68
CA GLU A 60 -5.39 0.71 -10.84
C GLU A 60 -4.72 0.21 -9.56
N HIS A 61 -5.04 0.81 -8.40
CA HIS A 61 -4.50 0.35 -7.13
C HIS A 61 -4.82 -1.12 -6.89
N TRP A 62 -6.09 -1.53 -7.02
CA TRP A 62 -6.52 -2.87 -6.69
C TRP A 62 -5.89 -3.94 -7.60
N TYR A 63 -5.94 -3.75 -8.92
CA TYR A 63 -5.41 -4.74 -9.87
C TYR A 63 -3.89 -4.85 -9.81
N THR A 64 -3.19 -3.72 -9.71
CA THR A 64 -1.72 -3.75 -9.59
C THR A 64 -1.24 -4.23 -8.22
N GLU A 65 -2.03 -4.02 -7.15
CA GLU A 65 -1.71 -4.55 -5.82
C GLU A 65 -1.83 -6.07 -5.80
N PHE A 66 -2.82 -6.64 -6.47
CA PHE A 66 -2.96 -8.08 -6.59
C PHE A 66 -1.72 -8.72 -7.27
N GLU A 67 -1.28 -8.14 -8.39
CA GLU A 67 -0.06 -8.58 -9.09
C GLU A 67 1.18 -8.44 -8.19
N ARG A 68 1.31 -7.33 -7.45
CA ARG A 68 2.42 -7.13 -6.51
C ARG A 68 2.44 -8.14 -5.37
N VAL A 69 1.28 -8.52 -4.84
CA VAL A 69 1.18 -9.53 -3.80
C VAL A 69 1.67 -10.89 -4.28
N GLU A 70 1.27 -11.31 -5.48
CA GLU A 70 1.72 -12.58 -6.07
C GLU A 70 3.23 -12.57 -6.34
N ALA A 71 3.74 -11.53 -6.99
CA ALA A 71 5.17 -11.38 -7.25
C ALA A 71 6.00 -11.26 -5.95
N GLY A 72 5.47 -10.55 -4.96
CA GLY A 72 6.11 -10.39 -3.65
C GLY A 72 6.18 -11.70 -2.86
N ALA A 73 5.11 -12.49 -2.89
CA ALA A 73 5.13 -13.81 -2.26
C ALA A 73 6.17 -14.74 -2.89
N GLU A 74 6.35 -14.66 -4.20
CA GLU A 74 7.36 -15.44 -4.90
C GLU A 74 8.78 -14.94 -4.60
N ALA A 75 9.01 -13.63 -4.59
CA ALA A 75 10.29 -13.03 -4.20
C ALA A 75 10.66 -13.45 -2.76
N TRP A 76 9.70 -13.38 -1.84
CA TRP A 76 9.89 -13.80 -0.45
C TRP A 76 10.32 -15.26 -0.31
N ARG A 77 9.63 -16.18 -1.04
CA ARG A 77 9.99 -17.61 -1.01
C ARG A 77 11.42 -17.89 -1.49
N ARG A 78 11.93 -17.07 -2.40
CA ARG A 78 13.30 -17.18 -2.94
C ARG A 78 14.33 -16.44 -2.10
N GLY A 79 13.94 -15.72 -1.06
CA GLY A 79 14.84 -14.87 -0.29
C GLY A 79 15.30 -13.60 -1.03
N ASP A 80 14.59 -13.21 -2.10
CA ASP A 80 14.88 -12.01 -2.90
C ASP A 80 14.28 -10.77 -2.20
N LEU A 81 15.00 -10.29 -1.18
CA LEU A 81 14.57 -9.18 -0.34
C LEU A 81 14.54 -7.85 -1.11
N GLU A 82 15.40 -7.69 -2.11
CA GLU A 82 15.43 -6.47 -2.94
C GLU A 82 14.17 -6.35 -3.79
N THR A 83 13.79 -7.42 -4.49
CA THR A 83 12.55 -7.44 -5.26
C THR A 83 11.33 -7.27 -4.36
N TYR A 84 11.27 -7.98 -3.22
CA TYR A 84 10.18 -7.82 -2.27
C TYR A 84 10.08 -6.38 -1.74
N GLY A 85 11.20 -5.80 -1.38
CA GLY A 85 11.29 -4.43 -0.87
C GLY A 85 10.83 -3.40 -1.91
N ARG A 86 11.31 -3.51 -3.14
CA ARG A 86 10.88 -2.65 -4.25
C ARG A 86 9.36 -2.72 -4.46
N LEU A 87 8.78 -3.92 -4.50
CA LEU A 87 7.33 -4.11 -4.63
C LEU A 87 6.56 -3.49 -3.45
N SER A 88 7.12 -3.56 -2.23
CA SER A 88 6.56 -2.90 -1.05
C SER A 88 6.54 -1.38 -1.19
N PHE A 89 7.60 -0.77 -1.70
CA PHE A 89 7.62 0.66 -2.01
C PHE A 89 6.63 1.03 -3.12
N GLU A 90 6.53 0.24 -4.18
CA GLU A 90 5.53 0.46 -5.24
C GLU A 90 4.09 0.38 -4.70
N SER A 91 3.83 -0.54 -3.76
CA SER A 91 2.55 -0.64 -3.05
C SER A 91 2.26 0.62 -2.22
N GLY A 92 3.25 1.13 -1.49
CA GLY A 92 3.15 2.38 -0.75
C GLY A 92 2.87 3.57 -1.67
N TRP A 93 3.59 3.67 -2.78
CA TRP A 93 3.36 4.69 -3.81
C TRP A 93 1.93 4.64 -4.36
N SER A 94 1.46 3.45 -4.72
CA SER A 94 0.10 3.25 -5.23
C SER A 94 -0.96 3.58 -4.18
N SER A 95 -0.69 3.30 -2.91
CA SER A 95 -1.56 3.69 -1.80
C SER A 95 -1.71 5.21 -1.69
N ILE A 96 -0.63 5.97 -1.92
CA ILE A 96 -0.63 7.43 -1.88
C ILE A 96 -1.33 8.01 -3.12
N HIS A 97 -0.98 7.57 -4.32
CA HIS A 97 -1.36 8.24 -5.57
C HIS A 97 -2.62 7.68 -6.22
N ASN A 98 -2.89 6.39 -6.06
CA ASN A 98 -4.05 5.72 -6.64
C ASN A 98 -5.17 5.51 -5.62
N TRP A 99 -4.86 5.03 -4.41
CA TRP A 99 -5.85 4.93 -3.35
C TRP A 99 -6.10 6.27 -2.64
N GLU A 100 -5.16 7.21 -2.78
CA GLU A 100 -5.17 8.54 -2.17
C GLU A 100 -5.34 8.48 -0.65
N SER A 101 -4.57 7.59 -0.02
CA SER A 101 -4.42 7.47 1.43
C SER A 101 -3.09 8.07 1.88
N GLY A 102 -2.93 8.18 3.18
CA GLY A 102 -1.75 8.74 3.83
C GLY A 102 -2.05 10.08 4.51
N ALA A 103 -1.74 10.18 5.80
CA ALA A 103 -1.60 11.47 6.46
C ALA A 103 -0.29 12.13 5.97
N PRO A 104 -0.19 13.46 5.93
CA PRO A 104 1.03 14.14 5.47
C PRO A 104 2.30 13.64 6.16
N GLU A 105 2.22 13.39 7.46
CA GLU A 105 3.33 12.88 8.28
C GLU A 105 3.76 11.47 7.86
N GLN A 106 2.81 10.61 7.51
CA GLN A 106 3.08 9.25 7.04
C GLN A 106 3.64 9.24 5.61
N ILE A 107 3.14 10.13 4.75
CA ILE A 107 3.67 10.30 3.38
C ILE A 107 5.13 10.74 3.46
N ARG A 108 5.44 11.75 4.28
CA ARG A 108 6.83 12.18 4.45
C ARG A 108 7.72 11.08 5.01
N LEU A 109 7.24 10.31 6.00
CA LEU A 109 7.99 9.18 6.53
C LEU A 109 8.26 8.12 5.45
N TYR A 110 7.27 7.83 4.60
CA TYR A 110 7.45 6.94 3.46
C TYR A 110 8.51 7.45 2.47
N GLU A 111 8.53 8.75 2.17
CA GLU A 111 9.56 9.36 1.31
C GLU A 111 10.97 9.23 1.92
N ILE A 112 11.10 9.54 3.21
CA ILE A 112 12.38 9.38 3.94
C ILE A 112 12.86 7.93 3.87
N MET A 113 11.96 6.96 4.09
CA MET A 113 12.32 5.54 3.99
C MET A 113 12.85 5.17 2.60
N ARG A 114 12.23 5.68 1.54
CA ARG A 114 12.66 5.42 0.15
C ARG A 114 14.05 5.99 -0.17
N GLU A 115 14.45 7.07 0.49
CA GLU A 115 15.72 7.77 0.29
C GLU A 115 16.82 7.28 1.24
N THR A 116 16.48 6.37 2.16
CA THR A 116 17.42 5.89 3.18
C THR A 116 18.08 4.59 2.75
N ASP A 117 19.41 4.64 2.62
CA ASP A 117 20.22 3.45 2.32
C ASP A 117 20.05 2.38 3.41
N GLY A 118 19.98 1.11 2.99
CA GLY A 118 19.73 -0.03 3.87
C GLY A 118 18.25 -0.33 4.10
N ILE A 119 17.31 0.45 3.55
CA ILE A 119 15.90 0.11 3.54
C ILE A 119 15.56 -0.53 2.20
N TYR A 120 15.26 -1.82 2.19
CA TYR A 120 14.85 -2.57 0.99
C TYR A 120 13.46 -2.17 0.52
N GLY A 121 12.55 -1.88 1.45
CA GLY A 121 11.18 -1.52 1.13
C GLY A 121 10.37 -1.07 2.34
N GLY A 122 9.25 -0.39 2.07
CA GLY A 122 8.39 0.09 3.15
C GLY A 122 7.07 0.66 2.65
N ARG A 123 6.09 0.68 3.53
CA ARG A 123 4.75 1.20 3.27
C ARG A 123 4.01 1.51 4.57
N PHE A 124 2.81 2.08 4.43
CA PHE A 124 1.89 2.23 5.57
C PHE A 124 1.47 0.86 6.13
N SER A 125 1.31 0.78 7.42
CA SER A 125 0.58 -0.29 8.09
C SER A 125 -0.89 0.11 8.23
N GLY A 126 -1.79 -0.71 7.66
CA GLY A 126 -3.23 -0.43 7.64
C GLY A 126 -3.65 0.61 6.59
N ALA A 127 -4.73 1.34 6.87
CA ALA A 127 -5.39 2.23 5.92
C ALA A 127 -4.65 3.55 5.59
N GLY A 128 -3.58 3.87 6.30
CA GLY A 128 -2.74 5.04 6.03
C GLY A 128 -3.32 6.40 6.44
N PHE A 129 -4.38 6.45 7.25
CA PHE A 129 -4.96 7.72 7.71
C PHE A 129 -4.44 8.18 9.08
N LYS A 130 -3.84 7.30 9.83
CA LYS A 130 -3.04 7.45 11.06
C LYS A 130 -2.37 6.10 11.34
N GLY A 131 -1.41 6.03 12.23
CA GLY A 131 -0.75 4.80 12.62
C GLY A 131 0.73 4.80 12.27
N CYS A 132 1.27 3.67 11.84
CA CYS A 132 2.70 3.51 11.60
C CYS A 132 3.01 3.23 10.11
N CYS A 133 4.27 3.36 9.76
CA CYS A 133 4.88 2.76 8.58
C CYS A 133 5.71 1.54 9.01
N MET A 134 5.86 0.59 8.11
CA MET A 134 6.74 -0.56 8.28
C MET A 134 7.79 -0.55 7.18
N ALA A 135 8.99 -0.97 7.51
CA ALA A 135 10.08 -1.12 6.58
C ALA A 135 10.78 -2.48 6.75
N LEU A 136 11.23 -3.04 5.63
CA LEU A 136 12.18 -4.13 5.59
C LEU A 136 13.56 -3.52 5.45
N ILE A 137 14.46 -3.82 6.37
CA ILE A 137 15.77 -3.17 6.46
C ILE A 137 16.91 -4.18 6.48
N ASP A 138 18.10 -3.73 6.13
CA ASP A 138 19.35 -4.37 6.43
C ASP A 138 19.64 -4.25 7.94
N PRO A 139 19.71 -5.36 8.68
CA PRO A 139 19.93 -5.33 10.11
C PRO A 139 21.30 -4.75 10.51
N GLU A 140 22.30 -4.82 9.63
CA GLU A 140 23.63 -4.24 9.89
C GLU A 140 23.62 -2.70 9.85
N LYS A 141 22.61 -2.10 9.21
CA LYS A 141 22.41 -0.65 9.11
C LYS A 141 21.34 -0.09 10.06
N ALA A 142 20.82 -0.90 10.97
CA ALA A 142 19.66 -0.56 11.80
C ALA A 142 19.83 0.77 12.56
N ASP A 143 20.98 0.98 13.21
CA ASP A 143 21.25 2.21 13.97
C ASP A 143 21.33 3.43 13.04
N PHE A 144 22.04 3.32 11.92
CA PHE A 144 22.11 4.38 10.92
C PHE A 144 20.74 4.75 10.37
N ILE A 145 19.92 3.75 10.05
CA ILE A 145 18.54 3.94 9.56
C ILE A 145 17.70 4.67 10.60
N ALA A 146 17.75 4.22 11.87
CA ALA A 146 17.00 4.82 12.95
C ALA A 146 17.37 6.31 13.13
N GLU A 147 18.66 6.62 13.24
CA GLU A 147 19.16 8.00 13.40
C GLU A 147 18.77 8.89 12.21
N ARG A 148 18.91 8.39 10.98
CA ARG A 148 18.59 9.16 9.78
C ARG A 148 17.10 9.44 9.68
N VAL A 149 16.26 8.41 9.84
CA VAL A 149 14.81 8.53 9.75
C VAL A 149 14.29 9.47 10.84
N GLU A 150 14.76 9.33 12.07
CA GLU A 150 14.38 10.22 13.18
C GLU A 150 14.75 11.67 12.89
N ARG A 151 15.99 11.92 12.51
CA ARG A 151 16.50 13.27 12.22
C ARG A 151 15.69 13.94 11.11
N GLU A 152 15.48 13.27 9.98
CA GLU A 152 14.78 13.86 8.84
C GLU A 152 13.29 14.03 9.12
N TYR A 153 12.67 13.08 9.85
CA TYR A 153 11.29 13.19 10.25
C TYR A 153 11.05 14.35 11.21
N LEU A 154 11.89 14.51 12.24
CA LEU A 154 11.79 15.62 13.18
C LEU A 154 12.20 16.98 12.57
N THR A 155 13.01 16.98 11.51
CA THR A 155 13.26 18.19 10.73
C THR A 155 11.99 18.63 9.99
N ALA A 156 11.20 17.70 9.45
CA ALA A 156 9.95 18.00 8.77
C ALA A 156 8.80 18.30 9.76
N TYR A 157 8.78 17.63 10.91
CA TYR A 157 7.70 17.70 11.91
C TYR A 157 8.26 17.82 13.35
N PRO A 158 8.82 18.99 13.73
CA PRO A 158 9.44 19.18 15.06
C PRO A 158 8.46 18.93 16.21
N GLU A 159 7.17 19.20 16.01
CA GLU A 159 6.09 19.00 16.99
C GLU A 159 5.82 17.53 17.32
N MET A 160 6.36 16.62 16.53
CA MET A 160 6.24 15.17 16.77
C MET A 160 7.27 14.64 17.75
N LYS A 161 8.21 15.47 18.20
CA LYS A 161 9.20 15.07 19.20
C LYS A 161 8.53 14.53 20.47
N GLY A 162 8.88 13.29 20.84
CA GLY A 162 8.29 12.58 21.98
C GLY A 162 6.87 12.02 21.77
N LYS A 163 6.34 12.08 20.52
CA LYS A 163 5.01 11.55 20.17
C LYS A 163 5.06 10.39 19.17
N TYR A 164 6.22 9.82 18.96
CA TYR A 164 6.42 8.65 18.10
C TYR A 164 7.29 7.62 18.82
N SER A 165 7.34 6.42 18.30
CA SER A 165 8.26 5.37 18.72
C SER A 165 8.83 4.65 17.50
N PHE A 166 10.07 4.21 17.63
CA PHE A 166 10.75 3.38 16.66
C PHE A 166 10.91 1.97 17.25
N HIS A 167 10.57 0.93 16.47
CA HIS A 167 10.66 -0.44 16.92
C HIS A 167 11.43 -1.28 15.91
N LEU A 168 12.50 -1.92 16.34
CA LEU A 168 13.18 -2.98 15.61
C LEU A 168 12.52 -4.31 15.96
N CYS A 169 12.02 -5.01 14.94
CA CYS A 169 11.32 -6.26 15.12
C CYS A 169 12.01 -7.36 14.30
N ALA A 170 12.26 -8.50 14.92
CA ALA A 170 12.65 -9.71 14.20
C ALA A 170 11.40 -10.49 13.77
N SER A 171 11.54 -11.27 12.68
CA SER A 171 10.50 -12.21 12.28
C SER A 171 10.31 -13.28 13.37
N ALA A 172 9.05 -13.62 13.64
CA ALA A 172 8.68 -14.65 14.62
C ALA A 172 7.63 -15.60 14.03
N ASN A 173 7.45 -16.74 14.67
CA ASN A 173 6.39 -17.67 14.32
C ASN A 173 5.01 -17.00 14.49
N GLY A 174 4.07 -17.34 13.62
CA GLY A 174 2.68 -16.93 13.78
C GLY A 174 2.10 -17.40 15.11
N ILE A 175 1.12 -16.67 15.65
CA ILE A 175 0.54 -16.91 16.98
C ILE A 175 0.00 -18.34 17.14
N ALA A 176 -0.46 -18.97 16.07
CA ALA A 176 -0.92 -20.36 16.09
C ALA A 176 0.21 -21.39 16.32
N ASN A 177 1.45 -20.99 16.12
CA ASN A 177 2.64 -21.83 16.25
C ASN A 177 3.48 -21.48 17.52
N GLN A 178 3.00 -20.59 18.35
CA GLN A 178 3.59 -20.29 19.64
C GLN A 178 3.08 -21.35 20.64
N LYS A 179 3.99 -22.26 21.05
CA LYS A 179 3.76 -23.24 22.13
C LYS A 179 4.22 -22.65 23.46
#